data_a2dd51f0027ffe5b0e5d1e189fd7fbe0
#
_entry.id   a2dd51f0027ffe5b0e5d1e189fd7fbe0
#
_cell.length_a   1.000
_cell.length_b   1.000
_cell.length_c   1.000
_cell.angle_alpha   90.00
_cell.angle_beta   90.00
_cell.angle_gamma   90.00
#
_symmetry.space_group_name_H-M   'P 1'
#
loop_
_entity.id
_entity.type
_entity.pdbx_description
1 polymer ?
#
loop_
_entity_poly.entity_id
_entity_poly.type
_entity_poly.pdbx_seq_one_letter_code
_entity_poly.pdbx_strand_id
1 'polypeptide(L)'
;MDLPHLRYFVAVAEERSFTRAAARLHMAGSPLSQRIKDLERELGTPLFIRAHHRIDLTDAGEALLPRARDILDRVDALPAVVADAQRHALRPAVIGIAPEVTPSVRDNVLDTLADRHPDIAAQLLPASTAPLLRDLRAGAVDVALVHGPVDGEGIDSLLLERSPVGVAVGSKIVAGQPDSITLGELAHVPFASINHEAAPEIYRNLDRLLDRHGVRKRITLPDDNFAGLAHLVASGQAFTLISLGEGIGGRMFAGEAVQVIPLRDTRAHISTVAVWSHRRAEAESLIADLVDVVRALR
;
A
#
# COMPACT_ATOMS: atom_id res chain seq x y z
N MET A 1 -16.25 -14.90 28.77
CA MET A 1 -15.98 -14.14 27.53
C MET A 1 -15.82 -15.11 26.41
N ASP A 2 -16.47 -14.89 25.26
CA ASP A 2 -16.40 -15.68 24.04
C ASP A 2 -16.29 -14.77 22.81
N LEU A 3 -16.08 -15.36 21.63
CA LEU A 3 -15.93 -14.59 20.38
C LEU A 3 -17.17 -13.73 20.03
N PRO A 4 -18.41 -14.19 20.23
CA PRO A 4 -19.58 -13.34 20.07
C PRO A 4 -19.53 -12.08 20.93
N HIS A 5 -19.06 -12.11 22.17
CA HIS A 5 -18.92 -10.92 23.01
C HIS A 5 -17.95 -9.91 22.39
N LEU A 6 -16.82 -10.37 21.83
CA LEU A 6 -15.87 -9.48 21.14
C LEU A 6 -16.48 -8.88 19.86
N ARG A 7 -17.21 -9.67 19.06
CA ARG A 7 -17.93 -9.18 17.87
C ARG A 7 -18.96 -8.11 18.23
N TYR A 8 -19.71 -8.32 19.29
CA TYR A 8 -20.69 -7.36 19.79
C TYR A 8 -20.02 -6.07 20.27
N PHE A 9 -18.93 -6.18 21.00
CA PHE A 9 -18.16 -5.05 21.50
C PHE A 9 -17.59 -4.21 20.33
N VAL A 10 -16.92 -4.84 19.37
CA VAL A 10 -16.35 -4.17 18.19
C VAL A 10 -17.45 -3.47 17.38
N ALA A 11 -18.58 -4.14 17.13
CA ALA A 11 -19.70 -3.53 16.40
C ALA A 11 -20.27 -2.29 17.10
N VAL A 12 -20.45 -2.34 18.42
CA VAL A 12 -20.93 -1.17 19.18
C VAL A 12 -19.90 -0.03 19.18
N ALA A 13 -18.62 -0.35 19.30
CA ALA A 13 -17.52 0.62 19.28
C ALA A 13 -17.43 1.36 17.93
N GLU A 14 -17.56 0.65 16.83
CA GLU A 14 -17.51 1.19 15.47
C GLU A 14 -18.74 2.03 15.13
N GLU A 15 -19.92 1.52 15.45
CA GLU A 15 -21.18 2.20 15.17
C GLU A 15 -21.46 3.35 16.14
N ARG A 16 -20.83 3.40 17.29
CA ARG A 16 -21.13 4.35 18.39
C ARG A 16 -22.62 4.44 18.69
N SER A 17 -23.34 3.32 18.49
CA SER A 17 -24.81 3.22 18.64
C SER A 17 -25.23 1.77 18.79
N PHE A 18 -25.87 1.44 19.88
CA PHE A 18 -26.44 0.10 20.10
C PHE A 18 -27.49 -0.27 19.05
N THR A 19 -28.28 0.69 18.59
CA THR A 19 -29.33 0.44 17.58
C THR A 19 -28.71 0.09 16.22
N ARG A 20 -27.70 0.85 15.75
CA ARG A 20 -27.01 0.56 14.48
C ARG A 20 -26.20 -0.71 14.57
N ALA A 21 -25.49 -0.94 15.67
CA ALA A 21 -24.76 -2.17 15.89
C ALA A 21 -25.68 -3.40 15.90
N ALA A 22 -26.83 -3.33 16.55
CA ALA A 22 -27.82 -4.39 16.54
C ALA A 22 -28.36 -4.68 15.12
N ALA A 23 -28.66 -3.63 14.35
CA ALA A 23 -29.07 -3.78 12.95
C ALA A 23 -27.97 -4.44 12.10
N ARG A 24 -26.70 -4.02 12.24
CA ARG A 24 -25.54 -4.63 11.56
C ARG A 24 -25.35 -6.10 11.92
N LEU A 25 -25.63 -6.47 13.17
CA LEU A 25 -25.50 -7.83 13.70
C LEU A 25 -26.77 -8.67 13.48
N HIS A 26 -27.79 -8.14 12.83
CA HIS A 26 -29.08 -8.79 12.59
C HIS A 26 -29.74 -9.29 13.89
N MET A 27 -29.67 -8.50 14.96
CA MET A 27 -30.25 -8.84 16.26
C MET A 27 -31.03 -7.66 16.87
N ALA A 28 -31.81 -7.93 17.92
CA ALA A 28 -32.50 -6.88 18.65
C ALA A 28 -31.57 -6.13 19.61
N GLY A 29 -31.84 -4.83 19.86
CA GLY A 29 -30.98 -4.00 20.69
C GLY A 29 -30.92 -4.39 22.16
N SER A 30 -31.99 -4.91 22.73
CA SER A 30 -32.03 -5.35 24.13
C SER A 30 -31.10 -6.53 24.42
N PRO A 31 -31.08 -7.62 23.65
CA PRO A 31 -30.09 -8.69 23.77
C PRO A 31 -28.66 -8.21 23.60
N LEU A 32 -28.37 -7.33 22.62
CA LEU A 32 -27.03 -6.78 22.41
C LEU A 32 -26.54 -6.02 23.66
N SER A 33 -27.41 -5.16 24.22
CA SER A 33 -27.10 -4.39 25.43
C SER A 33 -26.81 -5.32 26.62
N GLN A 34 -27.54 -6.43 26.74
CA GLN A 34 -27.32 -7.41 27.82
C GLN A 34 -25.97 -8.12 27.65
N ARG A 35 -25.63 -8.55 26.43
CA ARG A 35 -24.34 -9.21 26.13
C ARG A 35 -23.15 -8.30 26.43
N ILE A 36 -23.25 -7.02 26.12
CA ILE A 36 -22.21 -6.05 26.48
C ILE A 36 -22.08 -5.91 28.00
N LYS A 37 -23.19 -5.83 28.74
CA LYS A 37 -23.16 -5.79 30.23
C LYS A 37 -22.53 -7.06 30.81
N ASP A 38 -22.78 -8.21 30.22
CA ASP A 38 -22.20 -9.47 30.66
C ASP A 38 -20.68 -9.48 30.45
N LEU A 39 -20.20 -8.95 29.29
CA LEU A 39 -18.78 -8.76 29.01
C LEU A 39 -18.13 -7.77 30.02
N GLU A 40 -18.75 -6.62 30.26
CA GLU A 40 -18.27 -5.62 31.22
C GLU A 40 -18.18 -6.20 32.63
N ARG A 41 -19.18 -7.02 33.03
CA ARG A 41 -19.18 -7.70 34.32
C ARG A 41 -18.05 -8.72 34.44
N GLU A 42 -17.78 -9.46 33.39
CA GLU A 42 -16.73 -10.46 33.38
C GLU A 42 -15.34 -9.85 33.43
N LEU A 43 -15.16 -8.70 32.73
CA LEU A 43 -13.91 -7.94 32.76
C LEU A 43 -13.75 -7.04 33.99
N GLY A 44 -14.82 -6.91 34.79
CA GLY A 44 -14.81 -6.11 36.01
C GLY A 44 -14.75 -4.60 35.79
N THR A 45 -14.95 -4.12 34.56
CA THR A 45 -14.86 -2.70 34.21
C THR A 45 -15.83 -2.32 33.08
N PRO A 46 -16.43 -1.12 33.10
CA PRO A 46 -17.23 -0.65 31.97
C PRO A 46 -16.32 -0.36 30.75
N LEU A 47 -16.82 -0.73 29.57
CA LEU A 47 -16.14 -0.50 28.30
C LEU A 47 -16.71 0.71 27.54
N PHE A 48 -17.94 1.11 27.87
CA PHE A 48 -18.64 2.20 27.22
C PHE A 48 -19.11 3.27 28.22
N ILE A 49 -18.97 4.53 27.81
CA ILE A 49 -19.58 5.69 28.44
C ILE A 49 -20.91 5.92 27.76
N ARG A 50 -22.02 5.90 28.55
CA ARG A 50 -23.38 6.10 28.04
C ARG A 50 -23.84 7.51 28.47
N ALA A 51 -23.53 8.52 27.66
CA ALA A 51 -24.01 9.87 27.84
C ALA A 51 -25.23 10.16 26.93
N HIS A 52 -26.04 11.14 27.27
CA HIS A 52 -27.28 11.49 26.55
C HIS A 52 -27.06 11.51 25.02
N HIS A 53 -27.55 10.48 24.31
CA HIS A 53 -27.51 10.28 22.86
C HIS A 53 -26.13 9.93 22.24
N ARG A 54 -25.09 9.62 23.01
CA ARG A 54 -23.78 9.26 22.49
C ARG A 54 -23.20 8.06 23.25
N ILE A 55 -22.55 7.18 22.52
CA ILE A 55 -21.79 6.04 23.04
C ILE A 55 -20.33 6.28 22.70
N ASP A 56 -19.50 6.45 23.71
CA ASP A 56 -18.06 6.58 23.58
C ASP A 56 -17.39 5.43 24.35
N LEU A 57 -16.13 5.14 24.03
CA LEU A 57 -15.35 4.13 24.75
C LEU A 57 -14.80 4.73 26.06
N THR A 58 -14.64 3.87 27.06
CA THR A 58 -13.77 4.15 28.22
C THR A 58 -12.32 3.89 27.83
N ASP A 59 -11.36 4.30 28.68
CA ASP A 59 -9.94 3.96 28.50
C ASP A 59 -9.74 2.44 28.38
N ALA A 60 -10.50 1.64 29.14
CA ALA A 60 -10.50 0.20 29.04
C ALA A 60 -11.07 -0.30 27.71
N GLY A 61 -12.12 0.35 27.20
CA GLY A 61 -12.69 0.07 25.88
C GLY A 61 -11.72 0.40 24.75
N GLU A 62 -11.03 1.55 24.84
CA GLU A 62 -10.01 1.94 23.86
C GLU A 62 -8.82 0.95 23.83
N ALA A 63 -8.38 0.50 24.99
CA ALA A 63 -7.32 -0.52 25.10
C ALA A 63 -7.75 -1.89 24.57
N LEU A 64 -9.03 -2.28 24.77
CA LEU A 64 -9.55 -3.57 24.32
C LEU A 64 -9.80 -3.61 22.81
N LEU A 65 -10.23 -2.49 22.19
CA LEU A 65 -10.67 -2.48 20.80
C LEU A 65 -9.66 -3.04 19.79
N PRO A 66 -8.38 -2.61 19.79
CA PRO A 66 -7.39 -3.16 18.86
C PRO A 66 -7.14 -4.66 19.10
N ARG A 67 -7.17 -5.11 20.36
CA ARG A 67 -6.96 -6.52 20.71
C ARG A 67 -8.14 -7.40 20.31
N ALA A 68 -9.37 -6.88 20.49
CA ALA A 68 -10.57 -7.57 20.06
C ALA A 68 -10.62 -7.75 18.53
N ARG A 69 -10.22 -6.73 17.77
CA ARG A 69 -10.09 -6.81 16.32
C ARG A 69 -9.05 -7.85 15.90
N ASP A 70 -7.86 -7.82 16.47
CA ASP A 70 -6.80 -8.80 16.14
C ASP A 70 -7.27 -10.23 16.39
N ILE A 71 -7.97 -10.50 17.49
CA ILE A 71 -8.53 -11.83 17.79
C ILE A 71 -9.58 -12.23 16.73
N LEU A 72 -10.49 -11.33 16.38
CA LEU A 72 -11.54 -11.63 15.39
C LEU A 72 -10.95 -11.85 14.00
N ASP A 73 -9.97 -11.06 13.59
CA ASP A 73 -9.27 -11.22 12.32
C ASP A 73 -8.56 -12.58 12.24
N ARG A 74 -7.96 -13.03 13.35
CA ARG A 74 -7.35 -14.37 13.45
C ARG A 74 -8.38 -15.48 13.30
N VAL A 75 -9.55 -15.32 13.89
CA VAL A 75 -10.63 -16.31 13.78
C VAL A 75 -11.22 -16.34 12.37
N ASP A 76 -11.43 -15.18 11.79
CA ASP A 76 -11.96 -15.07 10.43
C ASP A 76 -10.96 -15.57 9.36
N ALA A 77 -9.66 -15.63 9.67
CA ALA A 77 -8.63 -16.30 8.86
C ALA A 77 -8.61 -17.83 8.94
N LEU A 78 -9.20 -18.45 10.00
CA LEU A 78 -9.15 -19.91 10.18
C LEU A 78 -9.73 -20.72 9.00
N PRO A 79 -10.85 -20.33 8.34
CA PRO A 79 -11.34 -21.05 7.18
C PRO A 79 -10.33 -21.06 6.03
N ALA A 80 -9.59 -19.97 5.85
CA ALA A 80 -8.53 -19.88 4.85
C ALA A 80 -7.37 -20.83 5.18
N VAL A 81 -6.95 -20.90 6.45
CA VAL A 81 -5.89 -21.80 6.91
C VAL A 81 -6.29 -23.27 6.69
N VAL A 82 -7.53 -23.65 7.03
CA VAL A 82 -8.04 -25.01 6.82
C VAL A 82 -8.18 -25.32 5.33
N ALA A 83 -8.67 -24.37 4.54
CA ALA A 83 -8.77 -24.51 3.08
C ALA A 83 -7.39 -24.57 2.41
N ASP A 84 -6.41 -23.89 2.96
CA ASP A 84 -5.02 -23.90 2.50
C ASP A 84 -4.35 -25.24 2.81
N ALA A 85 -4.54 -25.79 3.99
CA ALA A 85 -4.08 -27.14 4.34
C ALA A 85 -4.64 -28.23 3.41
N GLN A 86 -5.82 -28.02 2.84
CA GLN A 86 -6.43 -28.93 1.85
C GLN A 86 -6.06 -28.60 0.40
N ARG A 87 -5.60 -27.38 0.10
CA ARG A 87 -5.30 -26.84 -1.24
C ARG A 87 -3.82 -26.62 -1.52
N HIS A 88 -2.92 -27.12 -0.67
CA HIS A 88 -1.46 -26.94 -0.77
C HIS A 88 -0.82 -27.31 -2.10
N ALA A 89 -1.60 -27.75 -3.08
CA ALA A 89 -1.10 -28.15 -4.40
C ALA A 89 -1.57 -27.30 -5.60
N LEU A 90 -2.52 -26.34 -5.49
CA LEU A 90 -3.18 -25.84 -6.70
C LEU A 90 -3.58 -24.36 -6.76
N ARG A 91 -3.32 -23.49 -5.78
CA ARG A 91 -3.61 -22.09 -6.00
C ARG A 91 -2.37 -21.32 -6.48
N PRO A 92 -2.50 -20.44 -7.48
CA PRO A 92 -1.39 -19.58 -7.87
C PRO A 92 -1.04 -18.61 -6.73
N ALA A 93 0.26 -18.31 -6.61
CA ALA A 93 0.74 -17.23 -5.77
C ALA A 93 0.33 -15.88 -6.39
N VAL A 94 -0.36 -15.04 -5.64
CA VAL A 94 -0.76 -13.71 -6.10
C VAL A 94 0.32 -12.71 -5.74
N ILE A 95 1.04 -12.23 -6.78
CA ILE A 95 2.12 -11.25 -6.63
C ILE A 95 1.61 -9.89 -7.10
N GLY A 96 1.42 -8.95 -6.17
CA GLY A 96 1.06 -7.57 -6.48
C GLY A 96 2.25 -6.80 -7.07
N ILE A 97 2.02 -5.97 -8.09
CA ILE A 97 3.09 -5.21 -8.74
C ILE A 97 2.65 -3.76 -8.96
N ALA A 98 3.39 -2.83 -8.34
CA ALA A 98 3.18 -1.40 -8.55
C ALA A 98 3.71 -0.94 -9.91
N PRO A 99 3.13 0.11 -10.53
CA PRO A 99 3.44 0.51 -11.91
C PRO A 99 4.91 0.81 -12.22
N GLU A 100 5.65 1.38 -11.29
CA GLU A 100 7.05 1.80 -11.49
C GLU A 100 8.07 0.70 -11.14
N VAL A 101 7.62 -0.50 -10.76
CA VAL A 101 8.51 -1.66 -10.57
C VAL A 101 9.16 -2.01 -11.90
N THR A 102 10.49 -2.08 -11.89
CA THR A 102 11.26 -2.33 -13.11
C THR A 102 11.03 -3.76 -13.62
N PRO A 103 11.05 -3.97 -14.94
CA PRO A 103 10.98 -5.32 -15.50
C PRO A 103 12.05 -6.26 -14.93
N SER A 104 13.26 -5.76 -14.71
CA SER A 104 14.35 -6.54 -14.13
C SER A 104 14.00 -7.07 -12.74
N VAL A 105 13.45 -6.26 -11.86
CA VAL A 105 13.02 -6.71 -10.52
C VAL A 105 11.89 -7.73 -10.62
N ARG A 106 10.87 -7.45 -11.44
CA ARG A 106 9.75 -8.36 -11.66
C ARG A 106 10.24 -9.72 -12.20
N ASP A 107 11.02 -9.68 -13.27
CA ASP A 107 11.45 -10.90 -13.98
C ASP A 107 12.39 -11.73 -13.09
N ASN A 108 13.30 -11.09 -12.35
CA ASN A 108 14.15 -11.78 -11.37
C ASN A 108 13.34 -12.50 -10.29
N VAL A 109 12.24 -11.90 -9.79
CA VAL A 109 11.35 -12.56 -8.83
C VAL A 109 10.68 -13.77 -9.46
N LEU A 110 10.16 -13.64 -10.69
CA LEU A 110 9.47 -14.72 -11.38
C LEU A 110 10.40 -15.86 -11.77
N ASP A 111 11.58 -15.53 -12.29
CA ASP A 111 12.58 -16.51 -12.69
C ASP A 111 13.10 -17.28 -11.46
N THR A 112 13.39 -16.56 -10.36
CA THR A 112 13.82 -17.20 -9.11
C THR A 112 12.72 -18.08 -8.53
N LEU A 113 11.45 -17.66 -8.64
CA LEU A 113 10.31 -18.48 -8.21
C LEU A 113 10.21 -19.76 -9.06
N ALA A 114 10.29 -19.64 -10.37
CA ALA A 114 10.22 -20.78 -11.29
C ALA A 114 11.37 -21.78 -11.09
N ASP A 115 12.56 -21.26 -10.79
CA ASP A 115 13.74 -22.10 -10.56
C ASP A 115 13.70 -22.85 -9.23
N ARG A 116 13.22 -22.19 -8.16
CA ARG A 116 13.21 -22.77 -6.81
C ARG A 116 11.95 -23.55 -6.48
N HIS A 117 10.82 -23.10 -7.01
CA HIS A 117 9.48 -23.62 -6.72
C HIS A 117 8.68 -23.80 -8.01
N PRO A 118 9.07 -24.73 -8.90
CA PRO A 118 8.44 -24.92 -10.22
C PRO A 118 6.97 -25.38 -10.15
N ASP A 119 6.53 -25.84 -9.01
CA ASP A 119 5.15 -26.24 -8.70
C ASP A 119 4.24 -25.05 -8.30
N ILE A 120 4.83 -23.87 -8.02
CA ILE A 120 4.09 -22.67 -7.68
C ILE A 120 3.82 -21.83 -8.93
N ALA A 121 2.57 -21.80 -9.38
CA ALA A 121 2.15 -20.87 -10.42
C ALA A 121 2.02 -19.44 -9.86
N ALA A 122 2.52 -18.43 -10.60
CA ALA A 122 2.38 -17.03 -10.23
C ALA A 122 1.23 -16.35 -11.00
N GLN A 123 0.42 -15.59 -10.28
CA GLN A 123 -0.57 -14.65 -10.84
C GLN A 123 -0.13 -13.22 -10.49
N LEU A 124 0.10 -12.40 -11.52
CA LEU A 124 0.46 -11.00 -11.32
C LEU A 124 -0.81 -10.15 -11.17
N LEU A 125 -0.81 -9.27 -10.16
CA LEU A 125 -1.86 -8.30 -9.91
C LEU A 125 -1.28 -6.87 -10.01
N PRO A 126 -1.44 -6.17 -11.15
CA PRO A 126 -1.02 -4.80 -11.28
C PRO A 126 -1.99 -3.87 -10.55
N ALA A 127 -1.49 -3.08 -9.60
CA ALA A 127 -2.23 -2.02 -8.93
C ALA A 127 -1.27 -1.06 -8.22
N SER A 128 -1.74 0.14 -7.85
CA SER A 128 -0.95 1.11 -7.08
C SER A 128 -0.61 0.60 -5.68
N THR A 129 0.44 1.16 -5.05
CA THR A 129 0.95 0.72 -3.74
C THR A 129 -0.14 0.63 -2.67
N ALA A 130 -1.00 1.64 -2.53
CA ALA A 130 -2.00 1.67 -1.46
C ALA A 130 -3.09 0.57 -1.61
N PRO A 131 -3.69 0.33 -2.79
CA PRO A 131 -4.53 -0.84 -3.02
C PRO A 131 -3.82 -2.17 -2.71
N LEU A 132 -2.58 -2.37 -3.20
CA LEU A 132 -1.82 -3.60 -2.96
C LEU A 132 -1.58 -3.86 -1.47
N LEU A 133 -1.30 -2.82 -0.69
CA LEU A 133 -1.14 -2.96 0.76
C LEU A 133 -2.45 -3.30 1.48
N ARG A 134 -3.60 -2.82 0.99
CA ARG A 134 -4.91 -3.23 1.50
C ARG A 134 -5.18 -4.71 1.20
N ASP A 135 -4.95 -5.11 -0.05
CA ASP A 135 -5.19 -6.47 -0.52
C ASP A 135 -4.23 -7.47 0.16
N LEU A 136 -2.99 -7.05 0.45
CA LEU A 136 -2.02 -7.81 1.24
C LEU A 136 -2.55 -8.05 2.67
N ARG A 137 -3.07 -7.01 3.33
CA ARG A 137 -3.67 -7.13 4.68
C ARG A 137 -4.93 -8.00 4.69
N ALA A 138 -5.72 -7.93 3.63
CA ALA A 138 -6.92 -8.76 3.45
C ALA A 138 -6.58 -10.21 3.04
N GLY A 139 -5.32 -10.52 2.70
CA GLY A 139 -4.90 -11.85 2.26
C GLY A 139 -5.23 -12.16 0.80
N ALA A 140 -5.67 -11.19 0.03
CA ALA A 140 -5.93 -11.32 -1.41
C ALA A 140 -4.64 -11.27 -2.25
N VAL A 141 -3.58 -10.67 -1.71
CA VAL A 141 -2.22 -10.64 -2.26
C VAL A 141 -1.29 -11.37 -1.29
N ASP A 142 -0.36 -12.15 -1.80
CA ASP A 142 0.57 -12.94 -1.00
C ASP A 142 1.88 -12.19 -0.73
N VAL A 143 2.46 -11.62 -1.77
CA VAL A 143 3.62 -10.73 -1.73
C VAL A 143 3.35 -9.56 -2.68
N ALA A 144 3.79 -8.36 -2.34
CA ALA A 144 3.68 -7.24 -3.26
C ALA A 144 5.02 -6.55 -3.46
N LEU A 145 5.31 -6.22 -4.72
CA LEU A 145 6.44 -5.38 -5.14
C LEU A 145 5.90 -3.95 -5.26
N VAL A 146 6.29 -3.08 -4.34
CA VAL A 146 5.73 -1.74 -4.21
C VAL A 146 6.81 -0.69 -3.99
N HIS A 147 6.40 0.57 -4.01
CA HIS A 147 7.33 1.66 -3.74
C HIS A 147 7.44 1.93 -2.25
N GLY A 148 8.70 1.92 -1.76
CA GLY A 148 9.04 2.23 -0.37
C GLY A 148 9.35 3.70 -0.11
N PRO A 149 9.41 4.09 1.17
CA PRO A 149 9.29 3.21 2.32
C PRO A 149 7.86 2.76 2.58
N VAL A 150 7.71 1.56 3.12
CA VAL A 150 6.43 1.03 3.58
C VAL A 150 6.57 0.74 5.06
N ASP A 151 5.79 1.44 5.85
CA ASP A 151 5.67 1.24 7.28
C ASP A 151 4.26 0.74 7.61
N GLY A 152 4.16 -0.21 8.51
CA GLY A 152 2.88 -0.74 8.95
C GLY A 152 3.00 -1.92 9.90
N GLU A 153 2.16 -1.95 10.92
CA GLU A 153 2.14 -3.07 11.87
C GLU A 153 1.77 -4.38 11.14
N GLY A 154 2.56 -5.41 11.35
CA GLY A 154 2.35 -6.74 10.78
C GLY A 154 2.77 -6.91 9.31
N ILE A 155 3.44 -5.91 8.72
CA ILE A 155 4.03 -6.00 7.38
C ILE A 155 5.54 -5.97 7.49
N ASP A 156 6.19 -6.99 6.93
CA ASP A 156 7.64 -6.99 6.71
C ASP A 156 7.95 -6.45 5.32
N SER A 157 9.13 -5.86 5.17
CA SER A 157 9.60 -5.36 3.89
C SER A 157 11.07 -5.68 3.64
N LEU A 158 11.42 -5.88 2.37
CA LEU A 158 12.79 -6.05 1.90
C LEU A 158 13.05 -5.11 0.73
N LEU A 159 14.13 -4.33 0.83
CA LEU A 159 14.58 -3.49 -0.26
C LEU A 159 15.18 -4.34 -1.38
N LEU A 160 14.64 -4.22 -2.60
CA LEU A 160 15.12 -4.91 -3.80
C LEU A 160 15.94 -4.00 -4.70
N GLU A 161 15.49 -2.76 -4.90
CA GLU A 161 16.14 -1.82 -5.82
C GLU A 161 16.05 -0.38 -5.32
N ARG A 162 17.04 0.43 -5.70
CA ARG A 162 17.01 1.89 -5.60
C ARG A 162 17.33 2.49 -6.96
N SER A 163 16.35 3.13 -7.57
CA SER A 163 16.54 3.80 -8.86
C SER A 163 16.67 5.29 -8.64
N PRO A 164 17.73 5.93 -9.18
CA PRO A 164 17.87 7.38 -9.10
C PRO A 164 16.71 8.06 -9.81
N VAL A 165 16.37 9.27 -9.36
CA VAL A 165 15.28 10.06 -9.92
C VAL A 165 15.84 11.08 -10.92
N GLY A 166 15.16 11.21 -12.05
CA GLY A 166 15.35 12.27 -13.03
C GLY A 166 14.08 13.05 -13.29
N VAL A 167 14.21 14.03 -14.15
CA VAL A 167 13.13 14.88 -14.63
C VAL A 167 12.73 14.46 -16.03
N ALA A 168 11.43 14.25 -16.26
CA ALA A 168 10.84 14.24 -17.59
C ALA A 168 10.26 15.63 -17.88
N VAL A 169 10.73 16.26 -18.93
CA VAL A 169 10.38 17.65 -19.31
C VAL A 169 10.28 17.79 -20.83
N GLY A 170 9.31 18.57 -21.27
CA GLY A 170 9.14 18.85 -22.70
C GLY A 170 10.38 19.52 -23.32
N SER A 171 10.81 19.05 -24.48
CA SER A 171 12.03 19.53 -25.17
C SER A 171 12.02 21.03 -25.50
N LYS A 172 10.87 21.71 -25.40
CA LYS A 172 10.72 23.14 -25.58
C LYS A 172 11.10 23.96 -24.34
N ILE A 173 11.10 23.36 -23.16
CA ILE A 173 11.40 24.02 -21.89
C ILE A 173 12.90 24.13 -21.66
N VAL A 174 13.61 23.03 -21.97
CA VAL A 174 15.06 22.96 -21.75
C VAL A 174 15.79 23.01 -23.09
N ALA A 175 16.61 24.02 -23.28
CA ALA A 175 17.40 24.18 -24.51
C ALA A 175 18.55 23.17 -24.54
N GLY A 176 18.75 22.54 -25.67
CA GLY A 176 19.81 21.54 -25.87
C GLY A 176 19.47 20.20 -25.22
N GLN A 177 20.49 19.44 -24.86
CA GLN A 177 20.41 18.15 -24.14
C GLN A 177 21.42 18.18 -22.99
N PRO A 178 21.09 18.81 -21.86
CA PRO A 178 22.01 18.88 -20.73
C PRO A 178 22.16 17.49 -20.09
N ASP A 179 23.39 17.17 -19.64
CA ASP A 179 23.69 15.91 -18.95
C ASP A 179 22.97 15.81 -17.59
N SER A 180 22.63 16.95 -17.01
CA SER A 180 21.89 17.02 -15.72
C SER A 180 21.24 18.38 -15.53
N ILE A 181 20.21 18.43 -14.67
CA ILE A 181 19.45 19.64 -14.32
C ILE A 181 19.22 19.73 -12.82
N THR A 182 18.93 20.92 -12.30
CA THR A 182 18.44 21.10 -10.93
C THR A 182 16.93 21.35 -10.90
N LEU A 183 16.27 21.01 -9.80
CA LEU A 183 14.86 21.35 -9.59
C LEU A 183 14.63 22.86 -9.57
N GLY A 184 15.61 23.63 -9.08
CA GLY A 184 15.56 25.10 -9.05
C GLY A 184 15.47 25.72 -10.44
N GLU A 185 16.11 25.14 -11.46
CA GLU A 185 16.03 25.58 -12.85
C GLU A 185 14.59 25.42 -13.41
N LEU A 186 13.82 24.50 -12.84
CA LEU A 186 12.42 24.25 -13.21
C LEU A 186 11.40 24.90 -12.27
N ALA A 187 11.81 25.73 -11.33
CA ALA A 187 10.91 26.33 -10.35
C ALA A 187 9.75 27.16 -10.96
N HIS A 188 9.94 27.66 -12.19
CA HIS A 188 8.93 28.42 -12.94
C HIS A 188 7.91 27.52 -13.67
N VAL A 189 8.21 26.22 -13.85
CA VAL A 189 7.38 25.24 -14.54
C VAL A 189 6.52 24.47 -13.51
N PRO A 190 5.21 24.23 -13.76
CA PRO A 190 4.40 23.40 -12.88
C PRO A 190 4.94 21.96 -12.81
N PHE A 191 4.95 21.39 -11.61
CA PHE A 191 5.16 19.95 -11.42
C PHE A 191 3.83 19.22 -11.59
N ALA A 192 3.78 18.20 -12.43
CA ALA A 192 2.62 17.35 -12.61
C ALA A 192 2.85 15.94 -12.04
N SER A 193 1.82 15.40 -11.43
CA SER A 193 1.79 14.03 -10.90
C SER A 193 0.42 13.39 -11.07
N ILE A 194 0.36 12.07 -10.96
CA ILE A 194 -0.89 11.33 -10.78
C ILE A 194 -1.35 11.42 -9.31
N ASN A 195 -2.52 10.84 -9.00
CA ASN A 195 -3.14 10.90 -7.69
C ASN A 195 -2.18 10.50 -6.55
N HIS A 196 -2.08 11.38 -5.54
CA HIS A 196 -1.22 11.21 -4.36
C HIS A 196 -1.66 10.04 -3.44
N GLU A 197 -2.91 9.60 -3.54
CA GLU A 197 -3.42 8.47 -2.75
C GLU A 197 -2.79 7.13 -3.14
N ALA A 198 -2.19 7.05 -4.34
CA ALA A 198 -1.51 5.85 -4.82
C ALA A 198 -0.28 5.47 -3.96
N ALA A 199 0.46 6.47 -3.43
CA ALA A 199 1.64 6.28 -2.60
C ALA A 199 1.88 7.48 -1.66
N PRO A 200 1.09 7.65 -0.59
CA PRO A 200 1.06 8.88 0.22
C PRO A 200 2.41 9.28 0.84
N GLU A 201 3.23 8.32 1.26
CA GLU A 201 4.54 8.59 1.87
C GLU A 201 5.53 9.16 0.84
N ILE A 202 5.55 8.61 -0.37
CA ILE A 202 6.40 9.08 -1.45
C ILE A 202 6.04 10.51 -1.79
N TYR A 203 4.75 10.82 -1.96
CA TYR A 203 4.29 12.15 -2.32
C TYR A 203 4.56 13.17 -1.21
N ARG A 204 4.43 12.83 0.07
CA ARG A 204 4.82 13.72 1.18
C ARG A 204 6.32 14.07 1.17
N ASN A 205 7.18 13.12 0.86
CA ASN A 205 8.62 13.35 0.74
C ASN A 205 8.96 14.18 -0.50
N LEU A 206 8.25 13.92 -1.59
CA LEU A 206 8.37 14.63 -2.85
C LEU A 206 7.95 16.11 -2.71
N ASP A 207 6.81 16.40 -2.07
CA ASP A 207 6.35 17.75 -1.82
C ASP A 207 7.37 18.57 -1.04
N ARG A 208 7.95 17.98 0.03
CA ARG A 208 9.04 18.64 0.79
C ARG A 208 10.29 18.89 -0.05
N LEU A 209 10.61 18.00 -0.98
CA LEU A 209 11.72 18.17 -1.91
C LEU A 209 11.45 19.34 -2.85
N LEU A 210 10.31 19.34 -3.53
CA LEU A 210 9.90 20.37 -4.48
C LEU A 210 9.82 21.75 -3.82
N ASP A 211 9.27 21.84 -2.61
CA ASP A 211 9.17 23.09 -1.87
C ASP A 211 10.53 23.68 -1.50
N ARG A 212 11.49 22.85 -1.11
CA ARG A 212 12.89 23.28 -0.84
C ARG A 212 13.57 23.86 -2.05
N HIS A 213 13.22 23.41 -3.27
CA HIS A 213 13.80 23.90 -4.52
C HIS A 213 12.94 24.97 -5.20
N GLY A 214 11.92 25.52 -4.51
CA GLY A 214 11.10 26.64 -5.00
C GLY A 214 10.03 26.27 -6.03
N VAL A 215 9.83 24.98 -6.32
CA VAL A 215 8.76 24.51 -7.19
C VAL A 215 7.45 24.60 -6.42
N ARG A 216 6.59 25.58 -6.73
CA ARG A 216 5.35 25.86 -5.99
C ARG A 216 4.08 25.43 -6.70
N LYS A 217 4.11 25.41 -8.04
CA LYS A 217 2.93 25.05 -8.85
C LYS A 217 2.81 23.55 -8.96
N ARG A 218 1.63 23.01 -8.64
CA ARG A 218 1.30 21.57 -8.67
C ARG A 218 0.11 21.33 -9.58
N ILE A 219 0.17 20.28 -10.37
CA ILE A 219 -0.94 19.73 -11.16
C ILE A 219 -1.07 18.27 -10.77
N THR A 220 -2.19 17.90 -10.14
CA THR A 220 -2.48 16.49 -9.82
C THR A 220 -3.58 16.01 -10.76
N LEU A 221 -3.27 14.99 -11.54
CA LEU A 221 -4.24 14.34 -12.41
C LEU A 221 -5.08 13.33 -11.61
N PRO A 222 -6.39 13.25 -11.87
CA PRO A 222 -7.23 12.23 -11.26
C PRO A 222 -6.84 10.85 -11.80
N ASP A 223 -6.99 9.86 -10.95
CA ASP A 223 -6.72 8.45 -11.24
C ASP A 223 -5.30 8.19 -11.80
N ASP A 224 -5.02 6.98 -12.23
CA ASP A 224 -3.73 6.60 -12.82
C ASP A 224 -3.64 7.06 -14.30
N ASN A 225 -3.91 8.35 -14.57
CA ASN A 225 -3.93 8.92 -15.91
C ASN A 225 -2.53 9.24 -16.43
N PHE A 226 -1.74 8.20 -16.69
CA PHE A 226 -0.39 8.34 -17.23
C PHE A 226 -0.35 8.97 -18.63
N ALA A 227 -1.36 8.73 -19.46
CA ALA A 227 -1.45 9.34 -20.79
C ALA A 227 -1.65 10.87 -20.71
N GLY A 228 -2.51 11.32 -19.79
CA GLY A 228 -2.70 12.75 -19.53
C GLY A 228 -1.42 13.41 -18.99
N LEU A 229 -0.69 12.70 -18.10
CA LEU A 229 0.60 13.19 -17.59
C LEU A 229 1.62 13.31 -18.71
N ALA A 230 1.75 12.32 -19.58
CA ALA A 230 2.64 12.35 -20.72
C ALA A 230 2.33 13.54 -21.66
N HIS A 231 1.06 13.78 -21.94
CA HIS A 231 0.61 14.90 -22.77
C HIS A 231 0.94 16.28 -22.16
N LEU A 232 0.70 16.46 -20.86
CA LEU A 232 1.06 17.71 -20.16
C LEU A 232 2.56 18.00 -20.23
N VAL A 233 3.38 16.96 -20.03
CA VAL A 233 4.84 17.09 -20.10
C VAL A 233 5.30 17.36 -21.52
N ALA A 234 4.83 16.59 -22.51
CA ALA A 234 5.23 16.73 -23.92
C ALA A 234 4.83 18.09 -24.51
N SER A 235 3.67 18.64 -24.10
CA SER A 235 3.22 19.96 -24.51
C SER A 235 4.02 21.12 -23.89
N GLY A 236 4.86 20.83 -22.88
CA GLY A 236 5.65 21.84 -22.16
C GLY A 236 4.86 22.61 -21.09
N GLN A 237 3.70 22.10 -20.67
CA GLN A 237 2.88 22.73 -19.63
C GLN A 237 3.33 22.36 -18.23
N ALA A 238 4.05 21.25 -18.08
CA ALA A 238 4.54 20.74 -16.81
C ALA A 238 5.82 19.93 -16.98
N PHE A 239 6.48 19.62 -15.88
CA PHE A 239 7.47 18.55 -15.78
C PHE A 239 7.01 17.52 -14.74
N THR A 240 7.60 16.33 -14.77
CA THR A 240 7.39 15.33 -13.73
C THR A 240 8.71 14.69 -13.32
N LEU A 241 8.71 13.99 -12.18
CA LEU A 241 9.83 13.18 -11.72
C LEU A 241 9.55 11.72 -12.05
N ILE A 242 10.56 11.04 -12.54
CA ILE A 242 10.50 9.62 -12.89
C ILE A 242 11.75 8.90 -12.41
N SER A 243 11.67 7.58 -12.30
CA SER A 243 12.84 6.73 -12.15
C SER A 243 13.70 6.76 -13.42
N LEU A 244 15.02 6.88 -13.28
CA LEU A 244 15.97 6.76 -14.40
C LEU A 244 16.24 5.29 -14.79
N GLY A 245 15.65 4.33 -14.09
CA GLY A 245 15.72 2.91 -14.42
C GLY A 245 14.81 2.52 -15.60
N GLU A 246 14.74 1.23 -15.88
CA GLU A 246 13.92 0.64 -16.95
C GLU A 246 12.41 0.62 -16.67
N GLY A 247 11.93 1.43 -15.72
CA GLY A 247 10.53 1.53 -15.32
C GLY A 247 9.59 2.07 -16.39
N ILE A 248 8.30 2.16 -16.06
CA ILE A 248 7.24 2.72 -16.93
C ILE A 248 7.57 4.15 -17.33
N GLY A 249 8.24 4.94 -16.47
CA GLY A 249 8.55 6.34 -16.72
C GLY A 249 9.26 6.59 -18.05
N GLY A 250 10.28 5.79 -18.37
CA GLY A 250 10.99 5.89 -19.64
C GLY A 250 10.11 5.51 -20.85
N ARG A 251 9.26 4.50 -20.70
CA ARG A 251 8.36 4.02 -21.78
C ARG A 251 7.16 4.93 -22.00
N MET A 252 6.66 5.58 -20.97
CA MET A 252 5.52 6.50 -21.03
C MET A 252 5.76 7.67 -21.98
N PHE A 253 7.02 8.10 -22.12
CA PHE A 253 7.41 9.21 -23.00
C PHE A 253 8.02 8.75 -24.33
N ALA A 254 7.99 7.45 -24.63
CA ALA A 254 8.53 6.94 -25.90
C ALA A 254 7.78 7.52 -27.10
N GLY A 255 8.50 8.18 -28.00
CA GLY A 255 7.91 8.87 -29.15
C GLY A 255 7.40 10.28 -28.91
N GLU A 256 7.43 10.76 -27.67
CA GLU A 256 7.06 12.13 -27.31
C GLU A 256 8.27 13.08 -27.36
N ALA A 257 8.01 14.39 -27.55
CA ALA A 257 9.03 15.43 -27.51
C ALA A 257 9.44 15.78 -26.07
N VAL A 258 9.89 14.77 -25.33
CA VAL A 258 10.26 14.84 -23.91
C VAL A 258 11.73 14.46 -23.74
N GLN A 259 12.43 15.18 -22.88
CA GLN A 259 13.77 14.82 -22.43
C GLN A 259 13.69 14.25 -21.02
N VAL A 260 14.42 13.17 -20.77
CA VAL A 260 14.62 12.59 -19.44
C VAL A 260 16.03 12.96 -18.98
N ILE A 261 16.12 13.77 -17.94
CA ILE A 261 17.38 14.40 -17.53
C ILE A 261 17.66 14.06 -16.06
N PRO A 262 18.86 13.54 -15.71
CA PRO A 262 19.25 13.31 -14.33
C PRO A 262 19.25 14.58 -13.49
N LEU A 263 18.84 14.46 -12.21
CA LEU A 263 18.96 15.53 -11.22
C LEU A 263 20.36 15.53 -10.58
N ARG A 264 21.01 16.72 -10.50
CA ARG A 264 22.33 16.87 -9.88
C ARG A 264 22.32 17.43 -8.45
N ASP A 265 21.22 18.06 -8.04
CA ASP A 265 21.09 18.74 -6.74
C ASP A 265 20.36 17.92 -5.67
N THR A 266 20.02 16.68 -5.99
CA THR A 266 19.35 15.77 -5.06
C THR A 266 19.87 14.33 -5.23
N ARG A 267 19.88 13.60 -4.12
CA ARG A 267 20.10 12.15 -4.08
C ARG A 267 18.76 11.38 -3.96
N ALA A 268 17.68 11.99 -4.45
CA ALA A 268 16.38 11.33 -4.43
C ALA A 268 16.42 10.03 -5.24
N HIS A 269 15.76 9.03 -4.71
CA HIS A 269 15.62 7.74 -5.38
C HIS A 269 14.22 7.18 -5.12
N ILE A 270 13.72 6.40 -6.05
CA ILE A 270 12.56 5.55 -5.87
C ILE A 270 13.06 4.19 -5.42
N SER A 271 12.57 3.72 -4.28
CA SER A 271 12.91 2.40 -3.78
C SER A 271 11.81 1.42 -4.15
N THR A 272 12.16 0.28 -4.73
CA THR A 272 11.28 -0.88 -4.88
C THR A 272 11.53 -1.82 -3.71
N VAL A 273 10.47 -2.14 -2.99
CA VAL A 273 10.50 -3.08 -1.86
C VAL A 273 9.51 -4.22 -2.12
N ALA A 274 9.90 -5.43 -1.73
CA ALA A 274 8.93 -6.49 -1.55
C ALA A 274 8.33 -6.40 -0.16
N VAL A 275 7.03 -6.62 -0.04
CA VAL A 275 6.31 -6.58 1.23
C VAL A 275 5.42 -7.81 1.37
N TRP A 276 5.28 -8.30 2.59
CA TRP A 276 4.44 -9.45 2.93
C TRP A 276 3.89 -9.35 4.35
N SER A 277 2.87 -10.12 4.66
CA SER A 277 2.35 -10.24 6.02
C SER A 277 3.28 -11.09 6.86
N HIS A 278 3.85 -10.51 7.94
CA HIS A 278 4.69 -11.23 8.89
C HIS A 278 4.01 -12.51 9.39
N ARG A 279 2.78 -12.40 9.88
CA ARG A 279 1.99 -13.50 10.43
C ARG A 279 1.72 -14.61 9.40
N ARG A 280 1.41 -14.23 8.15
CA ARG A 280 1.15 -15.22 7.10
C ARG A 280 2.42 -15.94 6.68
N ALA A 281 3.56 -15.27 6.65
CA ALA A 281 4.85 -15.90 6.36
C ALA A 281 5.26 -16.95 7.41
N GLU A 282 4.81 -16.79 8.66
CA GLU A 282 5.01 -17.80 9.71
C GLU A 282 4.01 -18.95 9.65
N ALA A 283 2.83 -18.74 9.10
CA ALA A 283 1.71 -19.70 9.14
C ALA A 283 1.49 -20.46 7.82
N GLU A 284 1.91 -19.90 6.69
CA GLU A 284 1.60 -20.39 5.34
C GLU A 284 2.90 -20.70 4.58
N SER A 285 3.12 -21.96 4.19
CA SER A 285 4.33 -22.37 3.46
C SER A 285 4.50 -21.63 2.15
N LEU A 286 3.41 -21.41 1.39
CA LEU A 286 3.44 -20.63 0.15
C LEU A 286 4.04 -19.24 0.33
N ILE A 287 3.66 -18.55 1.40
CA ILE A 287 4.19 -17.21 1.68
C ILE A 287 5.64 -17.29 2.13
N ALA A 288 6.00 -18.28 2.95
CA ALA A 288 7.40 -18.52 3.36
C ALA A 288 8.29 -18.78 2.15
N ASP A 289 7.85 -19.59 1.19
CA ASP A 289 8.56 -19.88 -0.06
C ASP A 289 8.75 -18.62 -0.91
N LEU A 290 7.69 -17.80 -1.05
CA LEU A 290 7.78 -16.51 -1.75
C LEU A 290 8.74 -15.52 -1.06
N VAL A 291 8.76 -15.51 0.26
CA VAL A 291 9.70 -14.66 1.04
C VAL A 291 11.14 -15.14 0.82
N ASP A 292 11.38 -16.44 0.76
CA ASP A 292 12.71 -17.00 0.47
C ASP A 292 13.17 -16.68 -0.95
N VAL A 293 12.25 -16.68 -1.94
CA VAL A 293 12.52 -16.21 -3.31
C VAL A 293 12.97 -14.74 -3.27
N VAL A 294 12.22 -13.88 -2.61
CA VAL A 294 12.53 -12.44 -2.51
C VAL A 294 13.87 -12.20 -1.80
N ARG A 295 14.15 -12.95 -0.72
CA ARG A 295 15.42 -12.86 0.02
C ARG A 295 16.62 -13.31 -0.78
N ALA A 296 16.43 -14.23 -1.72
CA ALA A 296 17.50 -14.73 -2.59
C ALA A 296 17.97 -13.70 -3.64
N LEU A 297 17.19 -12.64 -3.88
CA LEU A 297 17.53 -11.55 -4.81
C LEU A 297 18.45 -10.49 -4.20
N ARG A 298 18.81 -10.62 -2.94
CA ARG A 298 19.69 -9.72 -2.21
C ARG A 298 21.13 -10.23 -2.29
#